data_c4ca0ad72db5cbe54a58f6238e6c7cf2
#
_entry.id   c4ca0ad72db5cbe54a58f6238e6c7cf2
#
_cell.length_a   1.000
_cell.length_b   1.000
_cell.length_c   1.000
_cell.angle_alpha   90.00
_cell.angle_beta   90.00
_cell.angle_gamma   90.00
#
_symmetry.space_group_name_H-M   'P 1'
#
loop_
_entity.id
_entity.type
_entity.pdbx_description
1 polymer ?
#
loop_
_entity_poly.entity_id
_entity_poly.type
_entity_poly.pdbx_seq_one_letter_code
_entity_poly.pdbx_strand_id
1 'polypeptide(L)'
;MSSGRKSLSIGIVTLLLAATLISPAWAQDQAEPLVIITQIDTSQFPSVTVYISVTDEAGEPVGIDPSRLLIQENGVTIQPDQMQGNAAVIDSLTTMLVMDVSGSMYSANKLDTAKEAAKAYVDQMRPGDQTGLMSFNTEITYAQPLTADVDQLKTAIDSLVADKDTAMYDALVEATDVLDPVPGRKAIIVLTDGMDNVSQNDLGNVIARIGPSGLSISTIGLGNPEDQSATLAGIDEPALIELANRAGGEYAYANDPAGLTRLYQRYARVMQSEYAITYTSPGELRDGLTRQLTVSLAETNATTEAAAYNPGGLVPEVGDPASWSMFLTALAVLLALLFVPAVIGRLVSQASSAKLPSPRKRKPKIKFKDKQV
;
A
#
# COMPACT_ATOMS: atom_id res chain seq x y z
N MET A 1 79.89 -22.32 49.24
CA MET A 1 79.90 -22.01 47.79
C MET A 1 78.56 -22.53 47.21
N SER A 2 77.94 -21.77 46.34
CA SER A 2 76.69 -22.07 45.61
C SER A 2 75.34 -21.77 46.32
N SER A 3 74.95 -20.53 46.21
CA SER A 3 73.56 -20.14 46.40
C SER A 3 73.26 -19.01 45.45
N GLY A 4 72.44 -19.25 44.43
CA GLY A 4 72.08 -18.17 43.50
C GLY A 4 71.52 -18.61 42.19
N ARG A 5 70.32 -19.29 42.21
CA ARG A 5 69.54 -19.53 41.00
C ARG A 5 68.15 -20.03 41.34
N LYS A 6 67.30 -19.24 42.03
CA LYS A 6 65.88 -19.57 42.19
C LYS A 6 64.88 -18.38 42.26
N SER A 7 65.31 -17.19 41.88
CA SER A 7 64.36 -16.02 41.98
C SER A 7 63.96 -15.36 40.68
N LEU A 8 64.20 -15.98 39.47
CA LEU A 8 63.85 -15.36 38.18
C LEU A 8 62.67 -16.05 37.47
N SER A 9 62.16 -17.17 38.00
CA SER A 9 61.10 -17.96 37.34
C SER A 9 59.66 -17.61 37.81
N ILE A 10 59.50 -16.87 38.91
CA ILE A 10 58.17 -16.58 39.49
C ILE A 10 57.57 -15.26 38.93
N GLY A 11 58.44 -14.34 38.43
CA GLY A 11 57.96 -13.05 37.90
C GLY A 11 57.34 -13.12 36.50
N ILE A 12 57.67 -14.15 35.71
CA ILE A 12 57.18 -14.26 34.32
C ILE A 12 55.84 -14.99 34.26
N VAL A 13 55.53 -15.87 35.20
CA VAL A 13 54.23 -16.60 35.22
C VAL A 13 53.07 -15.71 35.71
N THR A 14 53.36 -14.71 36.55
CA THR A 14 52.31 -13.79 37.06
C THR A 14 51.94 -12.71 36.03
N LEU A 15 52.79 -12.40 35.06
CA LEU A 15 52.48 -11.42 34.00
C LEU A 15 51.70 -12.02 32.83
N LEU A 16 51.74 -13.35 32.65
CA LEU A 16 51.00 -14.07 31.60
C LEU A 16 49.57 -14.44 32.01
N LEU A 17 49.23 -14.39 33.29
CA LEU A 17 47.87 -14.70 33.78
C LEU A 17 46.94 -13.47 33.83
N ALA A 18 47.47 -12.25 33.70
CA ALA A 18 46.68 -11.01 33.69
C ALA A 18 46.20 -10.59 32.28
N ALA A 19 46.67 -11.26 31.23
CA ALA A 19 46.36 -10.90 29.83
C ALA A 19 45.16 -11.65 29.22
N THR A 20 44.45 -12.52 29.99
CA THR A 20 43.38 -13.37 29.45
C THR A 20 41.97 -13.01 29.95
N LEU A 21 41.76 -11.84 30.55
CA LEU A 21 40.43 -11.39 31.00
C LEU A 21 39.90 -10.14 30.24
N ILE A 22 40.46 -9.85 29.07
CA ILE A 22 39.75 -8.97 28.15
C ILE A 22 38.92 -9.90 27.27
N SER A 23 37.76 -10.35 27.78
CA SER A 23 36.69 -10.84 26.92
C SER A 23 36.36 -9.68 26.00
N PRO A 24 36.42 -9.84 24.67
CA PRO A 24 35.80 -8.87 23.81
C PRO A 24 34.32 -8.86 24.24
N ALA A 25 33.82 -7.71 24.69
CA ALA A 25 32.41 -7.49 24.72
C ALA A 25 31.95 -7.72 23.29
N TRP A 26 31.36 -8.88 23.03
CA TRP A 26 30.61 -9.13 21.82
C TRP A 26 29.56 -8.02 21.84
N ALA A 27 29.73 -7.01 20.96
CA ALA A 27 28.60 -6.15 20.60
C ALA A 27 27.53 -7.15 20.20
N GLN A 28 26.47 -7.29 21.00
CA GLN A 28 25.27 -7.94 20.56
C GLN A 28 24.88 -7.13 19.33
N ASP A 29 25.00 -7.78 18.18
CA ASP A 29 24.43 -7.32 16.94
C ASP A 29 22.92 -7.24 17.24
N GLN A 30 22.47 -6.07 17.70
CA GLN A 30 21.05 -5.84 17.89
C GLN A 30 20.49 -5.77 16.49
N ALA A 31 19.68 -6.77 16.15
CA ALA A 31 18.95 -6.79 14.90
C ALA A 31 18.35 -5.41 14.65
N GLU A 32 18.56 -4.87 13.45
CA GLU A 32 18.05 -3.54 13.10
C GLU A 32 16.53 -3.56 13.10
N PRO A 33 15.86 -2.57 13.71
CA PRO A 33 14.41 -2.51 13.69
C PRO A 33 13.91 -2.28 12.25
N LEU A 34 12.78 -2.90 11.93
CA LEU A 34 12.05 -2.65 10.69
C LEU A 34 11.17 -1.41 10.88
N VAL A 35 11.28 -0.46 9.95
CA VAL A 35 10.47 0.76 9.93
C VAL A 35 9.56 0.73 8.70
N ILE A 36 8.26 0.93 8.89
CA ILE A 36 7.25 0.86 7.83
C ILE A 36 6.32 2.07 7.92
N ILE A 37 6.04 2.72 6.78
CA ILE A 37 4.96 3.70 6.67
C ILE A 37 3.66 2.92 6.50
N THR A 38 2.74 3.07 7.45
CA THR A 38 1.46 2.34 7.46
C THR A 38 0.29 3.17 6.93
N GLN A 39 0.37 4.49 7.03
CA GLN A 39 -0.64 5.40 6.49
C GLN A 39 -0.03 6.79 6.22
N ILE A 40 -0.46 7.44 5.15
CA ILE A 40 -0.17 8.83 4.86
C ILE A 40 -1.50 9.56 4.73
N ASP A 41 -1.76 10.51 5.62
CA ASP A 41 -2.96 11.34 5.60
C ASP A 41 -2.63 12.71 5.00
N THR A 42 -3.19 12.99 3.84
CA THR A 42 -3.07 14.25 3.09
C THR A 42 -4.38 15.04 3.03
N SER A 43 -5.40 14.64 3.80
CA SER A 43 -6.72 15.29 3.82
C SER A 43 -6.63 16.77 4.15
N GLN A 44 -5.66 17.15 4.98
CA GLN A 44 -5.38 18.53 5.41
C GLN A 44 -4.16 19.15 4.67
N PHE A 45 -3.82 18.64 3.48
CA PHE A 45 -2.68 19.16 2.73
C PHE A 45 -2.69 20.69 2.60
N PRO A 46 -1.54 21.41 2.82
CA PRO A 46 -0.16 20.95 2.86
C PRO A 46 0.29 20.33 4.19
N SER A 47 -0.56 20.23 5.21
CA SER A 47 -0.28 19.43 6.40
C SER A 47 -0.43 17.95 6.05
N VAL A 48 0.63 17.16 6.26
CA VAL A 48 0.69 15.74 5.99
C VAL A 48 0.98 15.02 7.30
N THR A 49 0.16 14.02 7.63
CA THR A 49 0.40 13.14 8.79
C THR A 49 0.83 11.77 8.31
N VAL A 50 1.96 11.30 8.82
CA VAL A 50 2.54 10.00 8.50
C VAL A 50 2.45 9.12 9.73
N TYR A 51 1.91 7.92 9.56
CA TYR A 51 1.86 6.90 10.59
C TYR A 51 2.93 5.85 10.31
N ILE A 52 3.69 5.50 11.35
CA ILE A 52 4.92 4.72 11.24
C ILE A 52 4.89 3.60 12.25
N SER A 53 5.06 2.37 11.78
CA SER A 53 5.32 1.20 12.60
C SER A 53 6.81 0.95 12.74
N VAL A 54 7.27 0.59 13.94
CA VAL A 54 8.64 0.15 14.21
C VAL A 54 8.58 -1.19 14.93
N THR A 55 9.10 -2.24 14.28
CA THR A 55 9.06 -3.61 14.80
C THR A 55 10.44 -4.24 14.80
N ASP A 56 10.61 -5.33 15.54
CA ASP A 56 11.76 -6.21 15.45
C ASP A 56 11.58 -7.24 14.30
N GLU A 57 12.55 -8.13 14.13
CA GLU A 57 12.50 -9.21 13.15
C GLU A 57 11.35 -10.22 13.39
N ALA A 58 10.84 -10.31 14.61
CA ALA A 58 9.69 -11.15 14.94
C ALA A 58 8.35 -10.45 14.65
N GLY A 59 8.39 -9.17 14.22
CA GLY A 59 7.21 -8.34 13.99
C GLY A 59 6.56 -7.86 15.29
N GLU A 60 7.28 -7.86 16.42
CA GLU A 60 6.79 -7.27 17.65
C GLU A 60 7.19 -5.78 17.75
N PRO A 61 6.35 -4.92 18.35
CA PRO A 61 6.61 -3.49 18.37
C PRO A 61 7.84 -3.13 19.21
N VAL A 62 8.67 -2.23 18.69
CA VAL A 62 9.87 -1.71 19.36
C VAL A 62 9.63 -0.27 19.78
N GLY A 63 9.75 0.02 21.07
CA GLY A 63 9.71 1.38 21.57
C GLY A 63 10.98 2.16 21.21
N ILE A 64 10.83 3.30 20.56
CA ILE A 64 11.92 4.19 20.20
C ILE A 64 11.68 5.60 20.76
N ASP A 65 12.72 6.42 20.79
CA ASP A 65 12.53 7.85 20.94
C ASP A 65 12.01 8.44 19.61
N PRO A 66 10.78 9.00 19.58
CA PRO A 66 10.20 9.50 18.34
C PRO A 66 11.02 10.61 17.67
N SER A 67 11.85 11.33 18.42
CA SER A 67 12.75 12.38 17.87
C SER A 67 13.84 11.82 16.94
N ARG A 68 14.06 10.51 16.95
CA ARG A 68 14.99 9.81 16.06
C ARG A 68 14.41 9.50 14.68
N LEU A 69 13.08 9.68 14.48
CA LEU A 69 12.44 9.50 13.18
C LEU A 69 12.73 10.70 12.27
N LEU A 70 13.37 10.44 11.15
CA LEU A 70 13.72 11.43 10.13
C LEU A 70 12.87 11.21 8.89
N ILE A 71 12.18 12.24 8.43
CA ILE A 71 11.31 12.20 7.25
C ILE A 71 12.00 12.88 6.08
N GLN A 72 11.92 12.28 4.89
CA GLN A 72 12.32 12.90 3.63
C GLN A 72 11.17 12.84 2.63
N GLU A 73 10.88 13.97 1.99
CA GLU A 73 9.93 14.07 0.89
C GLU A 73 10.68 14.43 -0.40
N ASN A 74 10.58 13.59 -1.43
CA ASN A 74 11.32 13.71 -2.70
C ASN A 74 12.85 13.85 -2.47
N GLY A 75 13.40 13.18 -1.45
CA GLY A 75 14.81 13.26 -1.08
C GLY A 75 15.20 14.52 -0.28
N VAL A 76 14.25 15.40 0.03
CA VAL A 76 14.48 16.59 0.87
C VAL A 76 14.09 16.25 2.31
N THR A 77 15.04 16.40 3.23
CA THR A 77 14.78 16.17 4.66
C THR A 77 13.88 17.27 5.23
N ILE A 78 12.79 16.85 5.87
CA ILE A 78 11.87 17.74 6.58
C ILE A 78 12.57 18.28 7.82
N GLN A 79 12.63 19.61 7.94
CA GLN A 79 13.30 20.26 9.05
C GLN A 79 12.38 20.38 10.27
N PRO A 80 12.93 20.51 11.49
CA PRO A 80 12.12 20.60 12.71
C PRO A 80 11.11 21.77 12.72
N ASP A 81 11.40 22.88 12.02
CA ASP A 81 10.52 24.02 11.89
C ASP A 81 9.33 23.77 10.94
N GLN A 82 9.40 22.75 10.11
CA GLN A 82 8.31 22.29 9.26
C GLN A 82 7.41 21.26 9.97
N MET A 83 7.85 20.74 11.13
CA MET A 83 7.06 19.78 11.91
C MET A 83 5.99 20.48 12.75
N GLN A 84 4.79 19.90 12.77
CA GLN A 84 3.67 20.40 13.58
C GLN A 84 3.60 19.60 14.89
N GLY A 85 4.39 19.98 15.87
CA GLY A 85 4.53 19.26 17.13
C GLY A 85 5.60 18.17 17.11
N ASN A 86 5.62 17.34 18.16
CA ASN A 86 6.55 16.23 18.27
C ASN A 86 5.92 14.94 17.73
N ALA A 87 6.74 14.07 17.16
CA ALA A 87 6.31 12.69 16.91
C ALA A 87 5.86 12.04 18.22
N ALA A 88 4.72 11.35 18.19
CA ALA A 88 4.13 10.69 19.35
C ALA A 88 3.49 9.37 18.98
N VAL A 89 3.36 8.47 19.95
CA VAL A 89 2.51 7.28 19.80
C VAL A 89 1.06 7.73 19.58
N ILE A 90 0.35 7.04 18.70
CA ILE A 90 -1.04 7.36 18.38
C ILE A 90 -1.95 7.26 19.61
N ASP A 91 -2.87 8.21 19.75
CA ASP A 91 -3.82 8.25 20.88
C ASP A 91 -4.97 7.26 20.69
N SER A 92 -5.41 7.05 19.45
CA SER A 92 -6.54 6.18 19.10
C SER A 92 -6.37 5.52 17.75
N LEU A 93 -7.03 4.39 17.57
CA LEU A 93 -7.05 3.60 16.35
C LEU A 93 -8.50 3.28 15.97
N THR A 94 -8.87 3.49 14.71
CA THR A 94 -10.13 3.00 14.15
C THR A 94 -9.87 1.80 13.26
N THR A 95 -10.45 0.65 13.59
CA THR A 95 -10.27 -0.60 12.84
C THR A 95 -11.58 -1.11 12.27
N MET A 96 -11.54 -1.59 11.02
CA MET A 96 -12.61 -2.42 10.45
C MET A 96 -12.13 -3.86 10.37
N LEU A 97 -12.76 -4.76 11.11
CA LEU A 97 -12.60 -6.19 10.94
C LEU A 97 -13.48 -6.63 9.76
N VAL A 98 -12.86 -7.17 8.71
CA VAL A 98 -13.54 -7.68 7.51
C VAL A 98 -13.37 -9.19 7.49
N MET A 99 -14.45 -9.91 7.77
CA MET A 99 -14.39 -11.35 8.03
C MET A 99 -15.10 -12.14 6.92
N ASP A 100 -14.36 -13.08 6.37
CA ASP A 100 -14.92 -14.07 5.45
C ASP A 100 -15.91 -14.98 6.19
N VAL A 101 -17.12 -15.04 5.67
CA VAL A 101 -18.17 -15.97 6.10
C VAL A 101 -18.68 -16.81 4.93
N SER A 102 -17.83 -17.07 3.93
CA SER A 102 -18.13 -17.97 2.81
C SER A 102 -18.25 -19.42 3.26
N GLY A 103 -18.78 -20.26 2.37
CA GLY A 103 -19.07 -21.67 2.68
C GLY A 103 -17.84 -22.50 3.09
N SER A 104 -16.62 -22.16 2.66
CA SER A 104 -15.37 -22.80 3.07
C SER A 104 -15.08 -22.64 4.56
N MET A 105 -15.50 -21.51 5.15
CA MET A 105 -15.35 -21.21 6.57
C MET A 105 -16.16 -22.13 7.49
N TYR A 106 -17.16 -22.84 6.97
CA TYR A 106 -17.90 -23.83 7.72
C TYR A 106 -17.05 -25.07 8.03
N SER A 107 -16.06 -25.36 7.17
CA SER A 107 -15.21 -26.56 7.31
C SER A 107 -14.20 -26.41 8.45
N ALA A 108 -13.92 -27.51 9.18
CA ALA A 108 -12.90 -27.58 10.22
C ALA A 108 -13.01 -26.51 11.32
N ASN A 109 -14.21 -26.05 11.63
CA ASN A 109 -14.47 -24.98 12.63
C ASN A 109 -13.70 -23.66 12.37
N LYS A 110 -13.39 -23.35 11.09
CA LYS A 110 -12.63 -22.15 10.73
C LYS A 110 -13.33 -20.89 11.20
N LEU A 111 -14.66 -20.77 10.97
CA LEU A 111 -15.43 -19.60 11.41
C LEU A 111 -15.40 -19.44 12.94
N ASP A 112 -15.57 -20.51 13.72
CA ASP A 112 -15.51 -20.42 15.17
C ASP A 112 -14.11 -19.98 15.63
N THR A 113 -13.06 -20.51 14.99
CA THR A 113 -11.67 -20.08 15.22
C THR A 113 -11.47 -18.60 14.92
N ALA A 114 -12.01 -18.13 13.80
CA ALA A 114 -11.95 -16.72 13.40
C ALA A 114 -12.69 -15.80 14.38
N LYS A 115 -13.87 -16.22 14.87
CA LYS A 115 -14.63 -15.51 15.90
C LYS A 115 -13.84 -15.36 17.20
N GLU A 116 -13.22 -16.44 17.70
CA GLU A 116 -12.42 -16.36 18.92
C GLU A 116 -11.20 -15.43 18.76
N ALA A 117 -10.53 -15.49 17.63
CA ALA A 117 -9.40 -14.59 17.33
C ALA A 117 -9.85 -13.12 17.20
N ALA A 118 -10.95 -12.86 16.53
CA ALA A 118 -11.52 -11.51 16.42
C ALA A 118 -11.93 -10.96 17.81
N LYS A 119 -12.54 -11.80 18.68
CA LYS A 119 -12.84 -11.41 20.07
C LYS A 119 -11.57 -11.10 20.85
N ALA A 120 -10.48 -11.87 20.66
CA ALA A 120 -9.21 -11.61 21.30
C ALA A 120 -8.55 -10.30 20.83
N TYR A 121 -8.80 -9.87 19.60
CA TYR A 121 -8.44 -8.53 19.12
C TYR A 121 -9.23 -7.43 19.84
N VAL A 122 -10.56 -7.58 19.87
CA VAL A 122 -11.47 -6.61 20.48
C VAL A 122 -11.19 -6.43 21.98
N ASP A 123 -10.75 -7.48 22.67
CA ASP A 123 -10.33 -7.41 24.07
C ASP A 123 -9.10 -6.54 24.34
N GLN A 124 -8.33 -6.18 23.30
CA GLN A 124 -7.17 -5.30 23.41
C GLN A 124 -7.45 -3.84 23.05
N MET A 125 -8.69 -3.49 22.73
CA MET A 125 -9.07 -2.11 22.45
C MET A 125 -8.77 -1.21 23.66
N ARG A 126 -8.12 -0.07 23.38
CA ARG A 126 -7.82 0.95 24.39
C ARG A 126 -8.98 1.96 24.48
N PRO A 127 -9.08 2.71 25.58
CA PRO A 127 -9.94 3.88 25.62
C PRO A 127 -9.65 4.83 24.45
N GLY A 128 -10.67 5.16 23.65
CA GLY A 128 -10.53 5.98 22.44
C GLY A 128 -10.49 5.18 21.14
N ASP A 129 -10.10 3.90 21.18
CA ASP A 129 -10.17 3.04 19.99
C ASP A 129 -11.62 2.75 19.59
N GLN A 130 -11.87 2.59 18.30
CA GLN A 130 -13.15 2.16 17.74
C GLN A 130 -12.94 0.98 16.77
N THR A 131 -13.84 0.03 16.80
CA THR A 131 -13.82 -1.10 15.87
C THR A 131 -15.20 -1.29 15.26
N GLY A 132 -15.25 -1.58 13.96
CA GLY A 132 -16.43 -2.05 13.25
C GLY A 132 -16.25 -3.49 12.78
N LEU A 133 -17.34 -4.15 12.47
CA LEU A 133 -17.36 -5.51 11.92
C LEU A 133 -18.12 -5.53 10.60
N MET A 134 -17.45 -5.95 9.56
CA MET A 134 -18.02 -6.25 8.26
C MET A 134 -17.80 -7.73 7.97
N SER A 135 -18.81 -8.42 7.51
CA SER A 135 -18.68 -9.80 7.03
C SER A 135 -19.02 -9.87 5.55
N PHE A 136 -18.37 -10.79 4.86
CA PHE A 136 -18.62 -11.01 3.44
C PHE A 136 -18.73 -12.49 3.09
N ASN A 137 -19.63 -12.76 2.17
CA ASN A 137 -19.72 -13.94 1.35
C ASN A 137 -20.06 -13.45 -0.08
N THR A 138 -21.13 -13.90 -0.73
CA THR A 138 -21.69 -13.25 -1.94
C THR A 138 -22.32 -11.89 -1.63
N GLU A 139 -22.71 -11.67 -0.38
CA GLU A 139 -23.31 -10.44 0.12
C GLU A 139 -22.37 -9.80 1.14
N ILE A 140 -22.33 -8.48 1.18
CA ILE A 140 -21.56 -7.73 2.17
C ILE A 140 -22.50 -7.26 3.26
N THR A 141 -22.15 -7.50 4.51
CA THR A 141 -22.95 -7.11 5.66
C THR A 141 -22.14 -6.29 6.63
N TYR A 142 -22.53 -5.04 6.86
CA TYR A 142 -21.98 -4.23 7.93
C TYR A 142 -22.60 -4.66 9.27
N ALA A 143 -22.06 -5.75 9.83
CA ALA A 143 -22.64 -6.46 10.98
C ALA A 143 -22.63 -5.63 12.27
N GLN A 144 -21.59 -4.79 12.45
CA GLN A 144 -21.53 -3.86 13.58
C GLN A 144 -20.87 -2.55 13.12
N PRO A 145 -21.56 -1.41 13.19
CA PRO A 145 -20.97 -0.09 13.01
C PRO A 145 -19.83 0.20 13.98
N LEU A 146 -18.96 1.15 13.62
CA LEU A 146 -17.84 1.57 14.48
C LEU A 146 -18.33 1.89 15.89
N THR A 147 -17.74 1.23 16.88
CA THR A 147 -18.08 1.37 18.28
C THR A 147 -16.87 1.14 19.17
N ALA A 148 -16.85 1.74 20.35
CA ALA A 148 -15.92 1.45 21.42
C ALA A 148 -16.46 0.38 22.40
N ASP A 149 -17.68 -0.11 22.18
CA ASP A 149 -18.34 -1.10 23.02
C ASP A 149 -17.92 -2.51 22.64
N VAL A 150 -17.05 -3.09 23.47
CA VAL A 150 -16.49 -4.44 23.32
C VAL A 150 -17.57 -5.52 23.34
N ASP A 151 -18.61 -5.37 24.17
CA ASP A 151 -19.67 -6.37 24.30
C ASP A 151 -20.58 -6.39 23.06
N GLN A 152 -20.87 -5.21 22.47
CA GLN A 152 -21.59 -5.14 21.21
C GLN A 152 -20.82 -5.82 20.08
N LEU A 153 -19.50 -5.57 19.99
CA LEU A 153 -18.64 -6.21 19.00
C LEU A 153 -18.62 -7.73 19.16
N LYS A 154 -18.44 -8.22 20.37
CA LYS A 154 -18.46 -9.67 20.64
C LYS A 154 -19.78 -10.31 20.28
N THR A 155 -20.88 -9.65 20.59
CA THR A 155 -22.22 -10.13 20.23
C THR A 155 -22.40 -10.23 18.71
N ALA A 156 -21.93 -9.20 17.97
CA ALA A 156 -21.96 -9.22 16.52
C ALA A 156 -21.05 -10.30 15.93
N ILE A 157 -19.84 -10.49 16.46
CA ILE A 157 -18.92 -11.56 16.04
C ILE A 157 -19.57 -12.93 16.25
N ASP A 158 -20.19 -13.17 17.41
CA ASP A 158 -20.85 -14.45 17.71
C ASP A 158 -22.02 -14.74 16.76
N SER A 159 -22.69 -13.72 16.24
CA SER A 159 -23.84 -13.85 15.33
C SER A 159 -23.47 -14.25 13.89
N LEU A 160 -22.19 -14.19 13.50
CA LEU A 160 -21.75 -14.52 12.13
C LEU A 160 -22.07 -15.98 11.78
N VAL A 161 -22.50 -16.21 10.54
CA VAL A 161 -22.85 -17.57 10.03
C VAL A 161 -22.22 -17.71 8.63
N ALA A 162 -21.58 -18.85 8.40
CA ALA A 162 -20.95 -19.13 7.10
C ALA A 162 -21.98 -19.64 6.07
N ASP A 163 -21.94 -19.08 4.86
CA ASP A 163 -22.73 -19.49 3.69
C ASP A 163 -22.22 -18.83 2.40
N LYS A 164 -22.49 -19.43 1.23
CA LYS A 164 -22.27 -18.88 -0.14
C LYS A 164 -20.79 -18.78 -0.59
N ASP A 165 -20.56 -17.90 -1.57
CA ASP A 165 -19.26 -17.65 -2.24
C ASP A 165 -18.50 -16.48 -1.57
N THR A 166 -17.38 -16.03 -2.19
CA THR A 166 -16.42 -15.09 -1.59
C THR A 166 -16.29 -13.81 -2.43
N ALA A 167 -16.76 -12.65 -1.90
CA ALA A 167 -16.66 -11.31 -2.50
C ALA A 167 -15.77 -10.39 -1.66
N MET A 168 -14.48 -10.71 -1.53
CA MET A 168 -13.53 -10.02 -0.67
C MET A 168 -13.24 -8.58 -1.13
N TYR A 169 -12.97 -8.39 -2.43
CA TYR A 169 -12.60 -7.05 -2.93
C TYR A 169 -13.76 -6.07 -2.83
N ASP A 170 -15.00 -6.52 -3.07
CA ASP A 170 -16.18 -5.68 -2.90
C ASP A 170 -16.36 -5.26 -1.43
N ALA A 171 -16.15 -6.17 -0.49
CA ALA A 171 -16.17 -5.87 0.94
C ALA A 171 -15.08 -4.87 1.36
N LEU A 172 -13.88 -4.99 0.79
CA LEU A 172 -12.78 -4.07 1.06
C LEU A 172 -13.04 -2.67 0.51
N VAL A 173 -13.66 -2.54 -0.67
CA VAL A 173 -14.10 -1.24 -1.21
C VAL A 173 -15.13 -0.60 -0.27
N GLU A 174 -16.15 -1.35 0.17
CA GLU A 174 -17.16 -0.84 1.09
C GLU A 174 -16.57 -0.48 2.48
N ALA A 175 -15.67 -1.30 3.02
CA ALA A 175 -14.97 -1.00 4.27
C ALA A 175 -14.13 0.27 4.16
N THR A 176 -13.47 0.49 3.01
CA THR A 176 -12.70 1.70 2.74
C THR A 176 -13.61 2.93 2.69
N ASP A 177 -14.77 2.83 2.04
CA ASP A 177 -15.76 3.92 1.99
C ASP A 177 -16.29 4.31 3.36
N VAL A 178 -16.52 3.33 4.24
CA VAL A 178 -16.95 3.57 5.62
C VAL A 178 -15.87 4.29 6.41
N LEU A 179 -14.60 3.96 6.19
CA LEU A 179 -13.47 4.53 6.93
C LEU A 179 -12.97 5.87 6.36
N ASP A 180 -13.21 6.17 5.08
CA ASP A 180 -12.68 7.39 4.44
C ASP A 180 -13.00 8.68 5.20
N PRO A 181 -14.23 8.96 5.66
CA PRO A 181 -14.57 10.16 6.42
C PRO A 181 -14.05 10.17 7.87
N VAL A 182 -13.50 9.06 8.37
CA VAL A 182 -13.03 8.95 9.76
C VAL A 182 -11.64 9.57 9.88
N PRO A 183 -11.43 10.52 10.80
CA PRO A 183 -10.12 11.14 10.99
C PRO A 183 -9.16 10.22 11.77
N GLY A 184 -7.87 10.48 11.64
CA GLY A 184 -6.82 9.82 12.41
C GLY A 184 -6.35 8.50 11.83
N ARG A 185 -5.78 7.64 12.67
CA ARG A 185 -5.25 6.33 12.25
C ARG A 185 -6.36 5.34 11.98
N LYS A 186 -6.36 4.76 10.78
CA LYS A 186 -7.36 3.81 10.30
C LYS A 186 -6.72 2.55 9.78
N ALA A 187 -7.30 1.40 10.07
CA ALA A 187 -6.84 0.12 9.58
C ALA A 187 -8.01 -0.80 9.20
N ILE A 188 -7.79 -1.64 8.21
CA ILE A 188 -8.61 -2.80 7.90
C ILE A 188 -7.80 -4.05 8.23
N ILE A 189 -8.42 -5.02 8.89
CA ILE A 189 -7.89 -6.37 9.02
C ILE A 189 -8.86 -7.30 8.32
N VAL A 190 -8.45 -7.86 7.18
CA VAL A 190 -9.25 -8.84 6.45
C VAL A 190 -8.76 -10.25 6.75
N LEU A 191 -9.70 -11.12 7.06
CA LEU A 191 -9.49 -12.56 7.22
C LEU A 191 -10.25 -13.32 6.15
N THR A 192 -9.56 -14.19 5.42
CA THR A 192 -10.17 -15.09 4.43
C THR A 192 -9.49 -16.46 4.43
N ASP A 193 -10.20 -17.49 4.04
CA ASP A 193 -9.69 -18.84 3.82
C ASP A 193 -9.76 -19.27 2.35
N GLY A 194 -10.18 -18.36 1.46
CA GLY A 194 -10.43 -18.64 0.06
C GLY A 194 -9.94 -17.57 -0.90
N MET A 195 -10.14 -17.85 -2.19
CA MET A 195 -9.93 -16.91 -3.28
C MET A 195 -11.21 -16.12 -3.52
N ASP A 196 -11.05 -14.84 -3.86
CA ASP A 196 -12.17 -14.05 -4.40
C ASP A 196 -12.65 -14.67 -5.72
N ASN A 197 -13.96 -14.89 -5.83
CA ASN A 197 -14.54 -15.55 -7.00
C ASN A 197 -15.80 -14.88 -7.56
N VAL A 198 -16.36 -13.88 -6.87
CA VAL A 198 -17.59 -13.21 -7.30
C VAL A 198 -17.57 -11.69 -7.20
N SER A 199 -16.50 -11.07 -6.68
CA SER A 199 -16.40 -9.60 -6.64
C SER A 199 -16.50 -8.97 -8.02
N GLN A 200 -17.10 -7.80 -8.08
CA GLN A 200 -17.09 -6.91 -9.25
C GLN A 200 -15.86 -6.01 -9.28
N ASN A 201 -15.27 -5.77 -8.12
CA ASN A 201 -14.04 -5.02 -7.94
C ASN A 201 -12.82 -5.96 -7.96
N ASP A 202 -11.64 -5.36 -8.15
CA ASP A 202 -10.34 -6.02 -8.08
C ASP A 202 -9.41 -5.29 -7.09
N LEU A 203 -8.21 -5.81 -6.89
CA LEU A 203 -7.19 -5.21 -6.04
C LEU A 203 -6.89 -3.75 -6.44
N GLY A 204 -6.85 -3.47 -7.74
CA GLY A 204 -6.62 -2.11 -8.24
C GLY A 204 -7.71 -1.14 -7.80
N ASN A 205 -8.98 -1.57 -7.83
CA ASN A 205 -10.12 -0.77 -7.37
C ASN A 205 -10.02 -0.50 -5.85
N VAL A 206 -9.66 -1.49 -5.04
CA VAL A 206 -9.46 -1.32 -3.59
C VAL A 206 -8.39 -0.27 -3.32
N ILE A 207 -7.21 -0.39 -3.94
CA ILE A 207 -6.11 0.56 -3.74
C ILE A 207 -6.48 1.96 -4.22
N ALA A 208 -7.16 2.08 -5.36
CA ALA A 208 -7.62 3.36 -5.90
C ALA A 208 -8.69 4.02 -5.00
N ARG A 209 -9.41 3.24 -4.18
CA ARG A 209 -10.43 3.73 -3.27
C ARG A 209 -9.86 4.33 -1.99
N ILE A 210 -8.63 3.96 -1.61
CA ILE A 210 -7.95 4.57 -0.47
C ILE A 210 -7.77 6.06 -0.77
N GLY A 211 -8.56 6.89 -0.09
CA GLY A 211 -8.62 8.32 -0.32
C GLY A 211 -7.42 9.09 0.26
N PRO A 212 -7.46 10.45 0.21
CA PRO A 212 -6.39 11.30 0.72
C PRO A 212 -6.10 11.16 2.21
N SER A 213 -7.07 10.67 2.99
CA SER A 213 -6.90 10.41 4.42
C SER A 213 -6.13 9.12 4.71
N GLY A 214 -5.91 8.29 3.68
CA GLY A 214 -5.18 7.03 3.78
C GLY A 214 -5.79 6.02 4.76
N LEU A 215 -5.37 4.79 4.69
CA LEU A 215 -5.57 3.71 5.68
C LEU A 215 -4.57 2.58 5.39
N SER A 216 -4.42 1.62 6.32
CA SER A 216 -3.70 0.38 6.01
C SER A 216 -4.65 -0.81 5.93
N ILE A 217 -4.31 -1.81 5.09
CA ILE A 217 -5.04 -3.07 4.99
C ILE A 217 -4.08 -4.20 5.31
N SER A 218 -4.27 -4.86 6.45
CA SER A 218 -3.56 -6.09 6.78
C SER A 218 -4.41 -7.30 6.42
N THR A 219 -3.77 -8.34 5.90
CA THR A 219 -4.46 -9.52 5.39
C THR A 219 -4.04 -10.77 6.16
N ILE A 220 -5.00 -11.60 6.52
CA ILE A 220 -4.77 -12.88 7.21
C ILE A 220 -5.37 -14.00 6.38
N GLY A 221 -4.52 -14.92 5.90
CA GLY A 221 -4.93 -16.16 5.29
C GLY A 221 -5.18 -17.23 6.36
N LEU A 222 -6.33 -17.90 6.34
CA LEU A 222 -6.66 -18.99 7.27
C LEU A 222 -6.57 -20.33 6.56
N GLY A 223 -5.53 -21.11 6.82
CA GLY A 223 -5.28 -22.42 6.22
C GLY A 223 -3.81 -22.63 5.94
N ASN A 224 -3.49 -23.66 5.15
CA ASN A 224 -2.12 -23.92 4.73
C ASN A 224 -1.93 -23.49 3.26
N PRO A 225 -1.08 -22.49 2.97
CA PRO A 225 -0.79 -22.06 1.59
C PRO A 225 -0.21 -23.20 0.72
N GLU A 226 0.45 -24.20 1.33
CA GLU A 226 1.04 -25.36 0.62
C GLU A 226 0.01 -26.43 0.24
N ASP A 227 -1.22 -26.36 0.75
CA ASP A 227 -2.28 -27.32 0.46
C ASP A 227 -2.91 -27.07 -0.91
N GLN A 228 -2.14 -27.27 -1.99
CA GLN A 228 -2.58 -27.17 -3.37
C GLN A 228 -3.61 -28.24 -3.78
N SER A 229 -4.04 -29.11 -2.87
CA SER A 229 -4.94 -30.23 -3.16
C SER A 229 -6.42 -29.85 -3.21
N ALA A 230 -6.78 -28.65 -2.86
CA ALA A 230 -8.17 -28.16 -2.91
C ALA A 230 -8.37 -27.21 -4.09
N THR A 231 -8.72 -27.71 -5.20
CA THR A 231 -8.89 -27.07 -6.52
C THR A 231 -9.92 -25.92 -6.61
N LEU A 232 -10.49 -25.42 -5.53
CA LEU A 232 -11.35 -24.24 -5.45
C LEU A 232 -11.37 -23.61 -4.04
N ALA A 233 -10.55 -24.07 -3.10
CA ALA A 233 -10.52 -23.63 -1.70
C ALA A 233 -9.10 -23.26 -1.24
N GLY A 234 -8.24 -22.81 -2.15
CA GLY A 234 -6.90 -22.35 -1.83
C GLY A 234 -6.90 -20.85 -1.51
N ILE A 235 -6.03 -20.44 -0.59
CA ILE A 235 -5.76 -19.01 -0.34
C ILE A 235 -5.01 -18.45 -1.55
N ASP A 236 -5.44 -17.29 -2.07
CA ASP A 236 -4.65 -16.52 -3.04
C ASP A 236 -3.60 -15.70 -2.29
N GLU A 237 -2.57 -16.42 -1.80
CA GLU A 237 -1.50 -15.80 -1.04
C GLU A 237 -0.80 -14.65 -1.77
N PRO A 238 -0.46 -14.77 -3.09
CA PRO A 238 0.14 -13.66 -3.81
C PRO A 238 -0.71 -12.40 -3.83
N ALA A 239 -2.03 -12.52 -4.02
CA ALA A 239 -2.94 -11.40 -4.02
C ALA A 239 -3.07 -10.74 -2.63
N LEU A 240 -3.10 -11.55 -1.55
CA LEU A 240 -3.15 -11.05 -0.18
C LEU A 240 -1.85 -10.31 0.20
N ILE A 241 -0.69 -10.83 -0.20
CA ILE A 241 0.62 -10.17 0.00
C ILE A 241 0.66 -8.86 -0.78
N GLU A 242 0.26 -8.86 -2.05
CA GLU A 242 0.26 -7.65 -2.87
C GLU A 242 -0.67 -6.58 -2.30
N LEU A 243 -1.87 -6.97 -1.86
CA LEU A 243 -2.84 -6.07 -1.24
C LEU A 243 -2.26 -5.42 0.03
N ALA A 244 -1.72 -6.23 0.94
CA ALA A 244 -1.14 -5.73 2.18
C ALA A 244 0.02 -4.77 1.91
N ASN A 245 0.97 -5.15 1.05
CA ASN A 245 2.14 -4.33 0.73
C ASN A 245 1.74 -2.99 0.09
N ARG A 246 0.77 -2.99 -0.83
CA ARG A 246 0.31 -1.76 -1.49
C ARG A 246 -0.50 -0.85 -0.59
N ALA A 247 -1.15 -1.41 0.42
CA ALA A 247 -1.97 -0.68 1.38
C ALA A 247 -1.25 -0.35 2.70
N GLY A 248 0.06 -0.56 2.80
CA GLY A 248 0.84 -0.25 4.01
C GLY A 248 0.52 -1.13 5.22
N GLY A 249 -0.04 -2.31 4.99
CA GLY A 249 -0.31 -3.32 6.02
C GLY A 249 0.66 -4.50 5.99
N GLU A 250 0.29 -5.58 6.65
CA GLU A 250 1.09 -6.81 6.75
C GLU A 250 0.25 -8.01 6.31
N TYR A 251 0.86 -8.94 5.56
CA TYR A 251 0.29 -10.27 5.33
C TYR A 251 0.80 -11.26 6.37
N ALA A 252 -0.09 -12.09 6.89
CA ALA A 252 0.26 -13.29 7.65
C ALA A 252 -0.71 -14.43 7.36
N TYR A 253 -0.34 -15.65 7.70
CA TYR A 253 -1.26 -16.78 7.66
C TYR A 253 -1.28 -17.54 8.99
N ALA A 254 -2.39 -18.20 9.25
CA ALA A 254 -2.56 -19.08 10.41
C ALA A 254 -3.08 -20.44 9.96
N ASN A 255 -2.42 -21.50 10.39
CA ASN A 255 -2.83 -22.87 10.14
C ASN A 255 -3.48 -23.54 11.36
N ASP A 256 -3.53 -22.84 12.49
CA ASP A 256 -4.10 -23.34 13.73
C ASP A 256 -4.79 -22.20 14.54
N PRO A 257 -5.75 -22.53 15.44
CA PRO A 257 -6.49 -21.53 16.22
C PRO A 257 -5.61 -20.64 17.11
N ALA A 258 -4.57 -21.22 17.70
CA ALA A 258 -3.68 -20.46 18.58
C ALA A 258 -2.80 -19.49 17.77
N GLY A 259 -2.37 -19.90 16.59
CA GLY A 259 -1.66 -19.05 15.64
C GLY A 259 -2.50 -17.83 15.22
N LEU A 260 -3.75 -18.05 14.83
CA LEU A 260 -4.66 -16.98 14.45
C LEU A 260 -4.90 -15.99 15.59
N THR A 261 -5.15 -16.47 16.81
CA THR A 261 -5.31 -15.61 17.97
C THR A 261 -4.05 -14.77 18.24
N ARG A 262 -2.85 -15.37 18.17
CA ARG A 262 -1.59 -14.63 18.33
C ARG A 262 -1.42 -13.55 17.26
N LEU A 263 -1.78 -13.82 16.00
CA LEU A 263 -1.70 -12.83 14.91
C LEU A 263 -2.60 -11.62 15.17
N TYR A 264 -3.86 -11.84 15.50
CA TYR A 264 -4.77 -10.74 15.84
C TYR A 264 -4.27 -9.92 17.04
N GLN A 265 -3.77 -10.58 18.07
CA GLN A 265 -3.19 -9.90 19.23
C GLN A 265 -1.91 -9.12 18.88
N ARG A 266 -1.05 -9.67 18.00
CA ARG A 266 0.13 -8.97 17.51
C ARG A 266 -0.27 -7.73 16.71
N TYR A 267 -1.22 -7.86 15.78
CA TYR A 267 -1.70 -6.72 14.98
C TYR A 267 -2.26 -5.60 15.86
N ALA A 268 -3.04 -5.94 16.90
CA ALA A 268 -3.51 -4.94 17.84
C ALA A 268 -2.33 -4.19 18.51
N ARG A 269 -1.33 -4.93 19.05
CA ARG A 269 -0.17 -4.30 19.70
C ARG A 269 0.65 -3.44 18.75
N VAL A 270 0.94 -3.94 17.55
CA VAL A 270 1.74 -3.22 16.55
C VAL A 270 1.04 -1.94 16.14
N MET A 271 -0.22 -2.02 15.73
CA MET A 271 -0.99 -0.86 15.28
C MET A 271 -1.18 0.19 16.38
N GLN A 272 -1.36 -0.25 17.63
CA GLN A 272 -1.52 0.65 18.77
C GLN A 272 -0.21 1.30 19.22
N SER A 273 0.95 0.79 18.82
CA SER A 273 2.28 1.31 19.14
C SER A 273 2.87 2.19 18.06
N GLU A 274 2.15 2.44 16.97
CA GLU A 274 2.61 3.29 15.87
C GLU A 274 2.85 4.74 16.32
N TYR A 275 3.73 5.41 15.59
CA TYR A 275 4.06 6.81 15.78
C TYR A 275 3.37 7.66 14.70
N ALA A 276 2.80 8.79 15.09
CA ALA A 276 2.29 9.79 14.17
C ALA A 276 3.22 10.99 14.13
N ILE A 277 3.55 11.45 12.93
CA ILE A 277 4.31 12.68 12.69
C ILE A 277 3.54 13.53 11.70
N THR A 278 3.25 14.77 12.08
CA THR A 278 2.62 15.75 11.19
C THR A 278 3.64 16.80 10.79
N TYR A 279 3.72 17.10 9.49
CA TYR A 279 4.62 18.12 8.96
C TYR A 279 3.95 18.92 7.84
N THR A 280 4.51 20.09 7.52
CA THR A 280 4.10 20.88 6.35
C THR A 280 4.94 20.45 5.15
N SER A 281 4.30 19.96 4.10
CA SER A 281 4.99 19.57 2.85
C SER A 281 5.71 20.76 2.23
N PRO A 282 6.96 20.60 1.78
CA PRO A 282 7.67 21.64 1.03
C PRO A 282 6.97 22.06 -0.26
N GLY A 283 6.17 21.17 -0.83
CA GLY A 283 5.32 21.46 -1.99
C GLY A 283 3.93 21.86 -1.55
N GLU A 284 3.68 23.14 -1.28
CA GLU A 284 2.43 23.64 -0.67
C GLU A 284 1.16 23.50 -1.54
N LEU A 285 1.30 23.20 -2.82
CA LEU A 285 0.17 23.16 -3.75
C LEU A 285 -0.32 21.72 -4.00
N ARG A 286 -1.64 21.56 -4.10
CA ARG A 286 -2.28 20.36 -4.64
C ARG A 286 -2.14 20.35 -6.16
N ASP A 287 -0.96 19.96 -6.64
CA ASP A 287 -0.55 20.01 -8.04
C ASP A 287 -0.83 18.71 -8.82
N GLY A 288 -1.32 17.67 -8.12
CA GLY A 288 -1.57 16.35 -8.68
C GLY A 288 -0.31 15.52 -8.94
N LEU A 289 0.87 16.00 -8.51
CA LEU A 289 2.11 15.26 -8.67
C LEU A 289 2.30 14.26 -7.52
N THR A 290 2.76 13.06 -7.86
CA THR A 290 3.15 12.05 -6.88
C THR A 290 4.43 12.46 -6.18
N ARG A 291 4.42 12.39 -4.87
CA ARG A 291 5.56 12.61 -3.99
C ARG A 291 6.03 11.30 -3.40
N GLN A 292 7.34 11.19 -3.21
CA GLN A 292 7.97 10.02 -2.59
C GLN A 292 8.34 10.38 -1.16
N LEU A 293 7.88 9.57 -0.21
CA LEU A 293 8.12 9.72 1.20
C LEU A 293 8.97 8.57 1.71
N THR A 294 10.03 8.87 2.44
CA THR A 294 10.84 7.89 3.17
C THR A 294 11.01 8.31 4.61
N VAL A 295 11.05 7.34 5.51
CA VAL A 295 11.35 7.54 6.92
C VAL A 295 12.54 6.70 7.30
N SER A 296 13.47 7.28 8.02
CA SER A 296 14.63 6.56 8.57
C SER A 296 14.74 6.78 10.07
N LEU A 297 15.37 5.84 10.76
CA LEU A 297 15.66 5.93 12.17
C LEU A 297 17.10 6.37 12.37
N ALA A 298 17.30 7.55 12.96
CA ALA A 298 18.63 8.10 13.21
C ALA A 298 19.53 7.13 13.99
N GLU A 299 20.83 7.13 13.69
CA GLU A 299 21.84 6.27 14.30
C GLU A 299 21.68 4.76 13.98
N THR A 300 20.86 4.41 12.99
CA THR A 300 20.69 3.05 12.45
C THR A 300 20.69 3.11 10.92
N ASN A 301 20.71 1.94 10.25
CA ASN A 301 20.49 1.88 8.80
C ASN A 301 19.00 1.62 8.45
N ALA A 302 18.13 1.54 9.46
CA ALA A 302 16.72 1.28 9.25
C ALA A 302 16.06 2.44 8.49
N THR A 303 15.53 2.12 7.33
CA THR A 303 14.82 3.07 6.46
C THR A 303 13.64 2.37 5.79
N THR A 304 12.56 3.10 5.55
CA THR A 304 11.40 2.54 4.84
C THR A 304 11.70 2.41 3.35
N GLU A 305 10.96 1.54 2.67
CA GLU A 305 10.76 1.72 1.24
C GLU A 305 10.10 3.07 0.97
N ALA A 306 10.27 3.61 -0.24
CA ALA A 306 9.65 4.87 -0.61
C ALA A 306 8.15 4.67 -0.79
N ALA A 307 7.35 5.32 0.04
CA ALA A 307 5.90 5.35 -0.09
C ALA A 307 5.47 6.53 -0.97
N ALA A 308 4.68 6.25 -1.98
CA ALA A 308 4.17 7.27 -2.88
C ALA A 308 2.82 7.82 -2.37
N TYR A 309 2.66 9.15 -2.40
CA TYR A 309 1.36 9.77 -2.18
C TYR A 309 1.11 10.91 -3.16
N ASN A 310 -0.16 11.14 -3.47
CA ASN A 310 -0.60 12.25 -4.31
C ASN A 310 -1.58 13.11 -3.50
N PRO A 311 -1.29 14.40 -3.29
CA PRO A 311 -2.18 15.27 -2.49
C PRO A 311 -3.47 15.64 -3.22
N GLY A 312 -3.68 15.11 -4.43
CA GLY A 312 -4.74 15.50 -5.32
C GLY A 312 -4.43 16.82 -6.06
N GLY A 313 -5.29 17.19 -6.99
CA GLY A 313 -5.12 18.41 -7.80
C GLY A 313 -6.20 18.52 -8.87
N LEU A 314 -6.12 19.60 -9.66
CA LEU A 314 -7.04 19.83 -10.78
C LEU A 314 -6.71 18.95 -12.00
N VAL A 315 -5.53 18.36 -12.04
CA VAL A 315 -5.08 17.48 -13.14
C VAL A 315 -4.75 16.13 -12.53
N PRO A 316 -5.49 15.05 -12.89
CA PRO A 316 -5.12 13.71 -12.44
C PRO A 316 -3.73 13.37 -12.98
N GLU A 317 -2.88 12.81 -12.14
CA GLU A 317 -1.56 12.36 -12.54
C GLU A 317 -1.68 11.21 -13.53
N VAL A 318 -0.96 11.34 -14.66
CA VAL A 318 -0.77 10.26 -15.63
C VAL A 318 0.45 9.45 -15.16
N GLY A 319 0.26 8.67 -14.10
CA GLY A 319 1.35 8.04 -13.35
C GLY A 319 1.70 6.60 -13.74
N ASP A 320 1.02 5.99 -14.71
CA ASP A 320 1.30 4.61 -15.09
C ASP A 320 2.06 4.54 -16.44
N PRO A 321 3.15 3.72 -16.58
CA PRO A 321 3.80 3.49 -17.86
C PRO A 321 2.86 3.06 -18.98
N ALA A 322 1.73 2.41 -18.65
CA ALA A 322 0.66 2.09 -19.58
C ALA A 322 0.00 3.35 -20.16
N SER A 323 -0.07 4.43 -19.41
CA SER A 323 -0.67 5.69 -19.86
C SER A 323 0.22 6.47 -20.85
N TRP A 324 1.55 6.30 -20.80
CA TRP A 324 2.45 6.86 -21.80
C TRP A 324 2.21 6.29 -23.19
N SER A 325 1.92 5.00 -23.30
CA SER A 325 1.58 4.38 -24.57
C SER A 325 0.25 4.93 -25.13
N MET A 326 -0.73 5.15 -24.27
CA MET A 326 -2.02 5.73 -24.64
C MET A 326 -1.88 7.21 -25.01
N PHE A 327 -1.07 7.98 -24.26
CA PHE A 327 -0.73 9.37 -24.56
C PHE A 327 -0.02 9.50 -25.93
N LEU A 328 1.02 8.69 -26.17
CA LEU A 328 1.75 8.70 -27.44
C LEU A 328 0.86 8.27 -28.61
N THR A 329 -0.04 7.32 -28.41
CA THR A 329 -1.02 6.90 -29.41
C THR A 329 -2.01 8.03 -29.72
N ALA A 330 -2.57 8.67 -28.69
CA ALA A 330 -3.46 9.82 -28.85
C ALA A 330 -2.75 11.00 -29.54
N LEU A 331 -1.51 11.29 -29.15
CA LEU A 331 -0.68 12.33 -29.78
C LEU A 331 -0.40 12.01 -31.24
N ALA A 332 -0.07 10.75 -31.57
CA ALA A 332 0.16 10.32 -32.94
C ALA A 332 -1.10 10.46 -33.80
N VAL A 333 -2.27 10.10 -33.28
CA VAL A 333 -3.56 10.30 -33.96
C VAL A 333 -3.85 11.77 -34.15
N LEU A 334 -3.62 12.61 -33.15
CA LEU A 334 -3.84 14.06 -33.23
C LEU A 334 -2.90 14.71 -34.31
N LEU A 335 -1.63 14.30 -34.32
CA LEU A 335 -0.67 14.74 -35.34
C LEU A 335 -1.07 14.26 -36.74
N ALA A 336 -1.54 13.02 -36.86
CA ALA A 336 -2.06 12.49 -38.13
C ALA A 336 -3.25 13.32 -38.64
N LEU A 337 -4.22 13.62 -37.77
CA LEU A 337 -5.37 14.48 -38.10
C LEU A 337 -4.95 15.91 -38.53
N LEU A 338 -3.87 16.43 -37.95
CA LEU A 338 -3.35 17.76 -38.30
C LEU A 338 -2.64 17.77 -39.67
N PHE A 339 -1.84 16.73 -39.96
CA PHE A 339 -1.00 16.69 -41.17
C PHE A 339 -1.68 16.03 -42.38
N VAL A 340 -2.59 15.08 -42.19
CA VAL A 340 -3.29 14.38 -43.26
C VAL A 340 -4.04 15.34 -44.19
N PRO A 341 -4.79 16.35 -43.74
CA PRO A 341 -5.45 17.32 -44.62
C PRO A 341 -4.47 18.13 -45.45
N ALA A 342 -3.31 18.51 -44.88
CA ALA A 342 -2.29 19.26 -45.58
C ALA A 342 -1.59 18.42 -46.70
N VAL A 343 -1.36 17.13 -46.40
CA VAL A 343 -0.80 16.18 -47.38
C VAL A 343 -1.80 15.92 -48.52
N ILE A 344 -3.06 15.65 -48.18
CA ILE A 344 -4.14 15.44 -49.14
C ILE A 344 -4.32 16.70 -50.02
N GLY A 345 -4.33 17.89 -49.43
CA GLY A 345 -4.40 19.15 -50.12
C GLY A 345 -3.26 19.34 -51.14
N ARG A 346 -2.02 18.96 -50.77
CA ARG A 346 -0.87 18.97 -51.69
C ARG A 346 -1.00 17.95 -52.82
N LEU A 347 -1.43 16.73 -52.51
CA LEU A 347 -1.63 15.68 -53.53
C LEU A 347 -2.73 16.06 -54.53
N VAL A 348 -3.86 16.61 -54.05
CA VAL A 348 -4.95 17.10 -54.90
C VAL A 348 -4.51 18.28 -55.74
N SER A 349 -3.73 19.22 -55.21
CA SER A 349 -3.20 20.34 -55.99
C SER A 349 -2.21 19.91 -57.09
N GLN A 350 -1.39 18.88 -56.82
CA GLN A 350 -0.50 18.29 -57.84
C GLN A 350 -1.28 17.53 -58.91
N ALA A 351 -2.33 16.81 -58.54
CA ALA A 351 -3.20 16.10 -59.50
C ALA A 351 -3.99 17.09 -60.40
N SER A 352 -4.43 18.22 -59.86
CA SER A 352 -5.14 19.27 -60.62
C SER A 352 -4.21 20.06 -61.53
N SER A 353 -2.89 20.02 -61.34
CA SER A 353 -1.88 20.66 -62.20
C SER A 353 -1.48 19.79 -63.38
N ALA A 354 -1.98 18.57 -63.51
CA ALA A 354 -1.81 17.74 -64.71
C ALA A 354 -2.57 18.40 -65.88
N LYS A 355 -1.83 18.97 -66.81
CA LYS A 355 -2.27 19.72 -67.94
C LYS A 355 -3.51 19.12 -68.62
N LEU A 356 -4.59 19.90 -68.70
CA LEU A 356 -5.65 19.70 -69.65
C LEU A 356 -5.04 19.82 -71.07
N PRO A 357 -5.32 18.89 -71.99
CA PRO A 357 -4.83 18.99 -73.37
C PRO A 357 -5.40 20.26 -74.05
N SER A 358 -4.54 21.12 -74.63
CA SER A 358 -4.91 22.35 -75.28
C SER A 358 -5.93 22.09 -76.39
N PRO A 359 -7.01 22.89 -76.53
CA PRO A 359 -7.98 22.72 -77.59
C PRO A 359 -7.31 22.95 -78.95
N ARG A 360 -7.37 21.95 -79.86
CA ARG A 360 -6.92 22.06 -81.25
C ARG A 360 -7.66 23.19 -81.93
N LYS A 361 -6.96 24.27 -82.33
CA LYS A 361 -7.50 25.33 -83.21
C LYS A 361 -7.88 24.74 -84.56
N ARG A 362 -9.15 24.60 -84.84
CA ARG A 362 -9.65 24.33 -86.20
C ARG A 362 -9.52 25.60 -87.03
N LYS A 363 -8.70 25.58 -88.13
CA LYS A 363 -8.65 26.65 -89.11
C LYS A 363 -9.97 26.64 -89.90
N PRO A 364 -10.63 27.80 -90.15
CA PRO A 364 -11.81 27.86 -91.03
C PRO A 364 -11.40 27.67 -92.47
N LYS A 365 -12.05 26.76 -93.24
CA LYS A 365 -11.96 26.62 -94.65
C LYS A 365 -12.92 27.64 -95.29
N ILE A 366 -12.37 28.73 -95.91
CA ILE A 366 -13.11 29.66 -96.76
C ILE A 366 -13.31 29.01 -98.16
N LYS A 367 -14.55 28.74 -98.56
CA LYS A 367 -14.91 28.38 -99.93
C LYS A 367 -15.28 29.63 -100.65
N PHE A 368 -14.46 30.00 -101.65
CA PHE A 368 -14.87 31.01 -102.68
C PHE A 368 -15.89 30.35 -103.61
N LYS A 369 -16.97 31.05 -103.86
CA LYS A 369 -17.99 30.71 -104.87
C LYS A 369 -17.82 31.61 -106.04
N ASP A 370 -17.28 31.03 -107.15
CA ASP A 370 -17.21 31.73 -108.41
C ASP A 370 -18.61 32.01 -108.96
N LYS A 371 -18.83 33.27 -109.30
CA LYS A 371 -19.95 33.67 -110.16
C LYS A 371 -19.40 33.82 -111.58
N GLN A 372 -19.97 33.09 -112.53
CA GLN A 372 -19.93 33.46 -113.95
C GLN A 372 -21.33 33.92 -114.35
N VAL A 373 -21.33 35.07 -115.04
CA VAL A 373 -22.20 35.70 -116.03
C VAL A 373 -23.66 35.34 -116.03
#